data_45eb34ff1aebff2a2ac2aa397ebc8e56
#
_entry.id   45eb34ff1aebff2a2ac2aa397ebc8e56
#
_cell.length_a   1.000
_cell.length_b   1.000
_cell.length_c   1.000
_cell.angle_alpha   90.00
_cell.angle_beta   90.00
_cell.angle_gamma   90.00
#
_symmetry.space_group_name_H-M   'P 1'
#
loop_
_entity.id
_entity.type
_entity.pdbx_description
1 polymer ?
#
loop_
_entity_poly.entity_id
_entity_poly.type
_entity_poly.pdbx_seq_one_letter_code
_entity_poly.pdbx_strand_id
1 'polypeptide(L)'
;LDAQILAYNSISVLRQQLKTTEKVHGIITNGGESANIIPDFTRSSWMIRAQQTSELKKLESKIIKCFKSAALATGCKLNIIEGNGIYENLVTDKKLATIFTKFSKELSIDIKTNKDFDQSKNGSTDFGNISKLIPSLHAFLAIVPDDGKVVNHQPEFADATLTSAAKETIRNGSVLLAATVLELQK
;
A
#
# COMPACT_ATOMS: atom_id res chain seq x y z
N LEU A 1 -24.45 9.75 15.09
CA LEU A 1 -24.39 8.72 14.02
C LEU A 1 -24.65 9.32 12.64
N ASP A 2 -25.64 10.21 12.50
CA ASP A 2 -26.06 10.78 11.21
C ASP A 2 -24.92 11.48 10.47
N ALA A 3 -24.06 12.21 11.18
CA ALA A 3 -22.85 12.79 10.60
C ALA A 3 -21.93 11.71 9.95
N GLN A 4 -21.78 10.55 10.57
CA GLN A 4 -21.00 9.44 10.03
C GLN A 4 -21.64 8.85 8.77
N ILE A 5 -22.97 8.68 8.78
CA ILE A 5 -23.74 8.17 7.64
C ILE A 5 -23.65 9.15 6.45
N LEU A 6 -23.84 10.44 6.69
CA LEU A 6 -23.71 11.47 5.65
C LEU A 6 -22.30 11.51 5.07
N ALA A 7 -21.27 11.45 5.91
CA ALA A 7 -19.87 11.40 5.45
C ALA A 7 -19.61 10.15 4.61
N TYR A 8 -20.10 8.98 5.07
CA TYR A 8 -19.94 7.71 4.37
C TYR A 8 -20.61 7.73 2.99
N ASN A 9 -21.83 8.25 2.91
CA ASN A 9 -22.57 8.43 1.67
C ASN A 9 -21.85 9.40 0.72
N SER A 10 -21.37 10.54 1.22
CA SER A 10 -20.60 11.51 0.43
C SER A 10 -19.34 10.89 -0.16
N ILE A 11 -18.62 10.07 0.62
CA ILE A 11 -17.45 9.34 0.15
C ILE A 11 -17.85 8.27 -0.87
N SER A 12 -18.99 7.59 -0.69
CA SER A 12 -19.50 6.60 -1.64
C SER A 12 -19.81 7.21 -2.99
N VAL A 13 -20.40 8.40 -3.04
CA VAL A 13 -20.63 9.17 -4.26
C VAL A 13 -19.29 9.63 -4.87
N LEU A 14 -18.37 10.10 -4.06
CA LEU A 14 -17.03 10.52 -4.51
C LEU A 14 -16.27 9.38 -5.18
N ARG A 15 -16.47 8.11 -4.77
CA ARG A 15 -15.81 6.94 -5.37
C ARG A 15 -16.02 6.84 -6.89
N GLN A 16 -17.12 7.33 -7.41
CA GLN A 16 -17.39 7.36 -8.87
C GLN A 16 -16.40 8.25 -9.65
N GLN A 17 -15.78 9.20 -8.95
CA GLN A 17 -14.85 10.17 -9.52
C GLN A 17 -13.37 9.84 -9.25
N LEU A 18 -13.10 8.71 -8.58
CA LEU A 18 -11.75 8.28 -8.25
C LEU A 18 -11.09 7.60 -9.44
N LYS A 19 -9.78 7.74 -9.53
CA LYS A 19 -8.97 6.96 -10.46
C LYS A 19 -8.97 5.48 -10.05
N THR A 20 -8.70 4.59 -10.98
CA THR A 20 -8.59 3.15 -10.71
C THR A 20 -7.48 2.82 -9.70
N THR A 21 -6.46 3.68 -9.60
CA THR A 21 -5.34 3.58 -8.66
C THR A 21 -5.62 4.18 -7.28
N GLU A 22 -6.72 4.91 -7.13
CA GLU A 22 -7.15 5.49 -5.86
C GLU A 22 -8.13 4.55 -5.16
N LYS A 23 -7.92 4.29 -3.87
CA LYS A 23 -8.79 3.43 -3.06
C LYS A 23 -9.13 4.13 -1.75
N VAL A 24 -10.40 4.01 -1.35
CA VAL A 24 -10.90 4.51 -0.07
C VAL A 24 -11.74 3.43 0.57
N HIS A 25 -11.32 3.00 1.75
CA HIS A 25 -12.03 2.02 2.56
C HIS A 25 -12.27 2.60 3.95
N GLY A 26 -13.42 2.29 4.53
CA GLY A 26 -13.73 2.80 5.86
C GLY A 26 -14.75 1.93 6.57
N ILE A 27 -14.68 1.96 7.89
CA ILE A 27 -15.64 1.33 8.80
C ILE A 27 -16.05 2.32 9.87
N ILE A 28 -17.29 2.22 10.33
CA ILE A 28 -17.74 2.89 11.56
C ILE A 28 -17.33 1.99 12.72
N THR A 29 -16.42 2.47 13.57
CA THR A 29 -15.88 1.72 14.71
C THR A 29 -16.69 1.96 15.99
N ASN A 30 -17.44 3.07 16.06
CA ASN A 30 -18.41 3.34 17.09
C ASN A 30 -19.59 4.11 16.48
N GLY A 31 -20.79 3.54 16.53
CA GLY A 31 -22.03 4.12 16.03
C GLY A 31 -23.03 4.49 17.12
N GLY A 32 -22.70 4.27 18.40
CA GLY A 32 -23.58 4.44 19.54
C GLY A 32 -23.83 3.12 20.28
N GLU A 33 -24.53 3.17 21.39
CA GLU A 33 -24.72 2.03 22.31
C GLU A 33 -26.16 1.47 22.28
N SER A 34 -27.16 2.28 21.98
CA SER A 34 -28.57 1.89 22.01
C SER A 34 -29.36 2.53 20.88
N ALA A 35 -30.26 1.77 20.27
CA ALA A 35 -31.03 2.20 19.11
C ALA A 35 -31.97 3.39 19.37
N ASN A 36 -32.41 3.58 20.62
CA ASN A 36 -33.31 4.64 21.04
C ASN A 36 -32.60 5.87 21.64
N ILE A 37 -31.24 5.89 21.58
CA ILE A 37 -30.44 6.98 22.13
C ILE A 37 -29.59 7.59 20.97
N ILE A 38 -29.71 8.91 20.81
CA ILE A 38 -28.83 9.65 19.92
C ILE A 38 -27.43 9.68 20.53
N PRO A 39 -26.40 9.11 19.88
CA PRO A 39 -25.05 9.05 20.43
C PRO A 39 -24.42 10.44 20.50
N ASP A 40 -23.78 10.77 21.60
CA ASP A 40 -22.97 11.98 21.81
C ASP A 40 -21.59 11.85 21.13
N PHE A 41 -21.12 10.62 20.92
CA PHE A 41 -19.86 10.32 20.29
C PHE A 41 -19.98 9.19 19.27
N THR A 42 -19.37 9.39 18.09
CA THR A 42 -19.23 8.35 17.07
C THR A 42 -17.84 8.41 16.45
N ARG A 43 -17.35 7.28 15.96
CA ARG A 43 -16.00 7.16 15.36
C ARG A 43 -16.04 6.29 14.11
N SER A 44 -15.21 6.64 13.14
CA SER A 44 -14.90 5.79 12.00
C SER A 44 -13.38 5.74 11.74
N SER A 45 -12.93 4.66 11.11
CA SER A 45 -11.56 4.48 10.68
C SER A 45 -11.51 4.33 9.17
N TRP A 46 -10.56 4.99 8.53
CA TRP A 46 -10.47 5.05 7.07
C TRP A 46 -9.06 4.78 6.60
N MET A 47 -8.95 3.98 5.54
CA MET A 47 -7.71 3.74 4.82
C MET A 47 -7.83 4.33 3.42
N ILE A 48 -6.87 5.17 3.07
CA ILE A 48 -6.82 5.89 1.79
C ILE A 48 -5.55 5.46 1.07
N ARG A 49 -5.64 5.12 -0.21
CA ARG A 49 -4.51 4.71 -1.03
C ARG A 49 -4.51 5.45 -2.36
N ALA A 50 -3.32 5.81 -2.84
CA ALA A 50 -3.09 6.33 -4.18
C ALA A 50 -1.70 5.90 -4.66
N GLN A 51 -1.45 5.99 -5.96
CA GLN A 51 -0.18 5.56 -6.54
C GLN A 51 0.99 6.48 -6.19
N GLN A 52 0.72 7.79 -6.08
CA GLN A 52 1.71 8.81 -5.75
C GLN A 52 1.33 9.54 -4.47
N THR A 53 2.32 9.91 -3.65
CA THR A 53 2.10 10.66 -2.42
C THR A 53 1.36 11.98 -2.66
N SER A 54 1.63 12.66 -3.77
CA SER A 54 0.92 13.90 -4.14
C SER A 54 -0.57 13.67 -4.46
N GLU A 55 -0.91 12.53 -5.04
CA GLU A 55 -2.31 12.13 -5.30
C GLU A 55 -3.00 11.73 -4.00
N LEU A 56 -2.29 11.00 -3.11
CA LEU A 56 -2.79 10.65 -1.79
C LEU A 56 -3.22 11.88 -0.99
N LYS A 57 -2.39 12.92 -0.93
CA LYS A 57 -2.70 14.18 -0.23
C LYS A 57 -3.92 14.89 -0.83
N LYS A 58 -4.08 14.85 -2.16
CA LYS A 58 -5.27 15.42 -2.83
C LYS A 58 -6.53 14.61 -2.50
N LEU A 59 -6.44 13.28 -2.50
CA LEU A 59 -7.56 12.41 -2.15
C LEU A 59 -7.96 12.59 -0.68
N GLU A 60 -7.01 12.61 0.24
CA GLU A 60 -7.23 12.88 1.66
C GLU A 60 -7.99 14.19 1.86
N SER A 61 -7.56 15.27 1.20
CA SER A 61 -8.27 16.56 1.26
C SER A 61 -9.72 16.46 0.82
N LYS A 62 -10.05 15.65 -0.20
CA LYS A 62 -11.43 15.42 -0.63
C LYS A 62 -12.23 14.67 0.43
N ILE A 63 -11.63 13.63 1.03
CA ILE A 63 -12.28 12.84 2.10
C ILE A 63 -12.56 13.71 3.33
N ILE A 64 -11.59 14.52 3.74
CA ILE A 64 -11.75 15.47 4.85
C ILE A 64 -12.90 16.45 4.58
N LYS A 65 -13.06 16.92 3.34
CA LYS A 65 -14.19 17.78 2.97
C LYS A 65 -15.55 17.09 3.13
N CYS A 66 -15.65 15.79 2.82
CA CYS A 66 -16.87 15.01 3.05
C CYS A 66 -17.24 14.99 4.54
N PHE A 67 -16.26 14.76 5.41
CA PHE A 67 -16.48 14.80 6.86
C PHE A 67 -16.84 16.19 7.38
N LYS A 68 -16.16 17.23 6.92
CA LYS A 68 -16.46 18.62 7.28
C LYS A 68 -17.87 19.02 6.87
N SER A 69 -18.31 18.65 5.67
CA SER A 69 -19.66 18.93 5.20
C SER A 69 -20.72 18.19 6.02
N ALA A 70 -20.49 16.91 6.35
CA ALA A 70 -21.40 16.13 7.16
C ALA A 70 -21.51 16.67 8.59
N ALA A 71 -20.39 17.06 9.21
CA ALA A 71 -20.38 17.67 10.53
C ALA A 71 -21.11 19.02 10.53
N LEU A 72 -20.89 19.85 9.51
CA LEU A 72 -21.60 21.12 9.37
C LEU A 72 -23.12 20.91 9.24
N ALA A 73 -23.54 19.99 8.38
CA ALA A 73 -24.97 19.70 8.14
C ALA A 73 -25.71 19.18 9.36
N THR A 74 -24.99 18.54 10.30
CA THR A 74 -25.58 17.93 11.51
C THR A 74 -25.29 18.71 12.80
N GLY A 75 -24.56 19.84 12.70
CA GLY A 75 -24.15 20.62 13.88
C GLY A 75 -23.15 19.92 14.80
N CYS A 76 -22.46 18.87 14.29
CA CYS A 76 -21.52 18.09 15.07
C CYS A 76 -20.11 18.70 15.07
N LYS A 77 -19.36 18.47 16.14
CA LYS A 77 -17.92 18.68 16.20
C LYS A 77 -17.19 17.57 15.45
N LEU A 78 -16.27 17.92 14.55
CA LEU A 78 -15.38 16.97 13.88
C LEU A 78 -13.99 17.03 14.50
N ASN A 79 -13.48 15.86 14.89
CA ASN A 79 -12.07 15.66 15.24
C ASN A 79 -11.46 14.66 14.26
N ILE A 80 -10.35 15.03 13.63
CA ILE A 80 -9.59 14.17 12.69
C ILE A 80 -8.30 13.80 13.39
N ILE A 81 -8.05 12.50 13.50
CA ILE A 81 -6.82 11.95 14.05
C ILE A 81 -6.07 11.30 12.88
N GLU A 82 -4.90 11.82 12.55
CA GLU A 82 -4.02 11.20 11.58
C GLU A 82 -3.51 9.85 12.12
N GLY A 83 -3.40 8.87 11.23
CA GLY A 83 -2.86 7.56 11.58
C GLY A 83 -1.35 7.56 11.79
N ASN A 84 -0.74 6.38 11.87
CA ASN A 84 0.68 6.17 12.21
C ASN A 84 1.68 6.57 11.10
N GLY A 85 1.37 7.56 10.30
CA GLY A 85 2.18 8.05 9.21
C GLY A 85 1.74 7.57 7.82
N ILE A 86 2.34 8.16 6.81
CA ILE A 86 2.05 7.86 5.40
C ILE A 86 3.15 6.94 4.87
N TYR A 87 2.76 5.82 4.26
CA TYR A 87 3.63 5.03 3.42
C TYR A 87 3.72 5.72 2.05
N GLU A 88 4.88 6.29 1.77
CA GLU A 88 5.10 7.00 0.52
C GLU A 88 5.31 6.04 -0.66
N ASN A 89 5.11 6.50 -1.88
CA ASN A 89 5.39 5.71 -3.05
C ASN A 89 6.89 5.41 -3.18
N LEU A 90 7.20 4.16 -3.54
CA LEU A 90 8.56 3.70 -3.79
C LEU A 90 9.17 4.41 -5.00
N VAL A 91 10.41 4.85 -4.86
CA VAL A 91 11.25 5.40 -5.94
C VAL A 91 12.45 4.48 -6.11
N THR A 92 12.40 3.63 -7.12
CA THR A 92 13.49 2.71 -7.42
C THR A 92 14.66 3.46 -8.07
N ASP A 93 15.87 3.30 -7.51
CA ASP A 93 17.10 3.82 -8.12
C ASP A 93 17.45 3.04 -9.39
N LYS A 94 17.63 3.79 -10.50
CA LYS A 94 17.86 3.19 -11.83
C LYS A 94 19.21 2.48 -11.93
N LYS A 95 20.27 2.99 -11.26
CA LYS A 95 21.61 2.39 -11.28
C LYS A 95 21.55 1.05 -10.55
N LEU A 96 20.98 1.01 -9.36
CA LEU A 96 20.81 -0.22 -8.59
C LEU A 96 19.98 -1.25 -9.35
N ALA A 97 18.85 -0.85 -9.92
CA ALA A 97 18.00 -1.74 -10.72
C ALA A 97 18.73 -2.30 -11.97
N THR A 98 19.54 -1.47 -12.61
CA THR A 98 20.33 -1.91 -13.80
C THR A 98 21.39 -2.94 -13.41
N ILE A 99 22.13 -2.70 -12.34
CA ILE A 99 23.15 -3.61 -11.83
C ILE A 99 22.51 -4.94 -11.40
N PHE A 100 21.45 -4.89 -10.63
CA PHE A 100 20.72 -6.07 -10.17
C PHE A 100 20.21 -6.91 -11.34
N THR A 101 19.61 -6.26 -12.36
CA THR A 101 19.12 -6.93 -13.57
C THR A 101 20.27 -7.52 -14.42
N LYS A 102 21.44 -6.86 -14.47
CA LYS A 102 22.62 -7.40 -15.13
C LYS A 102 23.02 -8.73 -14.50
N PHE A 103 23.19 -8.77 -13.18
CA PHE A 103 23.61 -9.99 -12.49
C PHE A 103 22.53 -11.07 -12.51
N SER A 104 21.24 -10.74 -12.50
CA SER A 104 20.19 -11.75 -12.65
C SER A 104 20.33 -12.52 -13.98
N LYS A 105 20.67 -11.83 -15.07
CA LYS A 105 20.90 -12.44 -16.37
C LYS A 105 22.19 -13.27 -16.40
N GLU A 106 23.29 -12.74 -15.87
CA GLU A 106 24.58 -13.42 -15.83
C GLU A 106 24.52 -14.73 -15.01
N LEU A 107 23.71 -14.74 -13.95
CA LEU A 107 23.53 -15.89 -13.07
C LEU A 107 22.34 -16.78 -13.46
N SER A 108 21.65 -16.47 -14.55
CA SER A 108 20.44 -17.17 -15.02
C SER A 108 19.33 -17.24 -13.95
N ILE A 109 19.20 -16.19 -13.13
CA ILE A 109 18.15 -16.04 -12.14
C ILE A 109 17.01 -15.24 -12.77
N ASP A 110 15.85 -15.85 -12.92
CA ASP A 110 14.69 -15.18 -13.51
C ASP A 110 14.11 -14.13 -12.56
N ILE A 111 13.96 -12.91 -13.07
CA ILE A 111 13.31 -11.81 -12.36
C ILE A 111 12.33 -11.11 -13.31
N LYS A 112 11.19 -10.71 -12.77
CA LYS A 112 10.25 -9.85 -13.48
C LYS A 112 10.61 -8.39 -13.26
N THR A 113 10.48 -7.58 -14.32
CA THR A 113 10.69 -6.14 -14.24
C THR A 113 9.35 -5.40 -14.08
N ASN A 114 9.40 -4.09 -13.74
CA ASN A 114 8.17 -3.27 -13.62
C ASN A 114 7.29 -3.25 -14.89
N LYS A 115 7.83 -3.65 -16.05
CA LYS A 115 7.06 -3.77 -17.29
C LYS A 115 6.13 -4.99 -17.29
N ASP A 116 6.46 -5.98 -16.49
CA ASP A 116 5.78 -7.28 -16.43
C ASP A 116 4.70 -7.31 -15.34
N PHE A 117 4.58 -6.21 -14.54
CA PHE A 117 3.64 -6.13 -13.43
C PHE A 117 2.48 -5.18 -13.69
N ASP A 118 1.28 -5.62 -13.30
CA ASP A 118 0.14 -4.73 -13.11
C ASP A 118 0.33 -3.91 -11.82
N GLN A 119 0.71 -2.65 -11.99
CA GLN A 119 0.97 -1.74 -10.87
C GLN A 119 -0.25 -1.50 -9.96
N SER A 120 -1.47 -1.82 -10.43
CA SER A 120 -2.68 -1.71 -9.61
C SER A 120 -2.74 -2.74 -8.49
N LYS A 121 -1.95 -3.82 -8.60
CA LYS A 121 -1.85 -4.92 -7.62
C LYS A 121 -0.72 -4.75 -6.61
N ASN A 122 0.06 -3.68 -6.71
CA ASN A 122 1.16 -3.44 -5.79
C ASN A 122 0.66 -3.19 -4.38
N GLY A 123 1.31 -3.82 -3.41
CA GLY A 123 1.12 -3.57 -1.99
C GLY A 123 1.69 -2.23 -1.54
N SER A 124 1.53 -1.92 -0.25
CA SER A 124 2.17 -0.77 0.39
C SER A 124 3.37 -1.25 1.21
N THR A 125 4.41 -0.43 1.27
CA THR A 125 5.60 -0.67 2.09
C THR A 125 6.14 0.65 2.62
N ASP A 126 6.63 0.66 3.85
CA ASP A 126 7.34 1.80 4.45
C ASP A 126 8.70 2.07 3.79
N PHE A 127 9.22 1.10 3.03
CA PHE A 127 10.45 1.27 2.24
C PHE A 127 10.34 2.41 1.22
N GLY A 128 9.12 2.81 0.84
CA GLY A 128 8.86 4.00 0.04
C GLY A 128 9.44 5.27 0.67
N ASN A 129 9.30 5.42 1.98
CA ASN A 129 9.81 6.59 2.72
C ASN A 129 11.34 6.65 2.67
N ILE A 130 12.01 5.50 2.81
CA ILE A 130 13.48 5.38 2.73
C ILE A 130 13.96 5.69 1.30
N SER A 131 13.26 5.18 0.30
CA SER A 131 13.65 5.34 -1.11
C SER A 131 13.66 6.78 -1.62
N LYS A 132 13.05 7.70 -0.87
CA LYS A 132 13.09 9.14 -1.15
C LYS A 132 14.28 9.87 -0.50
N LEU A 133 14.92 9.23 0.45
CA LEU A 133 16.05 9.80 1.18
C LEU A 133 17.39 9.31 0.65
N ILE A 134 17.46 8.05 0.23
CA ILE A 134 18.67 7.40 -0.28
C ILE A 134 18.37 6.55 -1.51
N PRO A 135 19.35 6.35 -2.42
CA PRO A 135 19.21 5.42 -3.55
C PRO A 135 18.82 4.03 -3.05
N SER A 136 17.71 3.51 -3.56
CA SER A 136 17.10 2.30 -3.03
C SER A 136 16.58 1.37 -4.12
N LEU A 137 16.65 0.07 -3.86
CA LEU A 137 16.06 -1.00 -4.65
C LEU A 137 15.33 -1.97 -3.73
N HIS A 138 14.04 -2.15 -3.94
CA HIS A 138 13.23 -3.17 -3.27
C HIS A 138 12.86 -4.25 -4.29
N ALA A 139 13.66 -5.30 -4.33
CA ALA A 139 13.46 -6.41 -5.25
C ALA A 139 12.57 -7.49 -4.63
N PHE A 140 11.66 -8.03 -5.43
CA PHE A 140 10.84 -9.19 -5.08
C PHE A 140 11.25 -10.38 -5.95
N LEU A 141 11.40 -11.54 -5.34
CA LEU A 141 11.63 -12.80 -6.03
C LEU A 141 10.50 -13.78 -5.70
N ALA A 142 10.03 -14.50 -6.70
CA ALA A 142 8.94 -15.46 -6.52
C ALA A 142 9.42 -16.70 -5.76
N ILE A 143 8.62 -17.16 -4.80
CA ILE A 143 8.80 -18.43 -4.11
C ILE A 143 7.72 -19.45 -4.49
N VAL A 144 6.72 -19.02 -5.25
CA VAL A 144 5.62 -19.82 -5.79
C VAL A 144 5.40 -19.44 -7.26
N PRO A 145 4.79 -20.33 -8.06
CA PRO A 145 4.37 -19.98 -9.41
C PRO A 145 3.41 -18.79 -9.43
N ASP A 146 3.50 -17.95 -10.46
CA ASP A 146 2.61 -16.80 -10.65
C ASP A 146 1.31 -17.24 -11.36
N ASP A 147 0.59 -18.17 -10.75
CA ASP A 147 -0.70 -18.70 -11.24
C ASP A 147 -1.91 -18.14 -10.44
N GLY A 148 -1.65 -17.24 -9.50
CA GLY A 148 -2.67 -16.58 -8.68
C GLY A 148 -3.30 -17.45 -7.59
N LYS A 149 -2.85 -18.73 -7.42
CA LYS A 149 -3.41 -19.64 -6.42
C LYS A 149 -2.89 -19.36 -5.01
N VAL A 150 -1.61 -19.01 -4.90
CA VAL A 150 -0.96 -18.72 -3.62
C VAL A 150 -0.47 -17.28 -3.63
N VAL A 151 -0.99 -16.46 -2.74
CA VAL A 151 -0.60 -15.05 -2.60
C VAL A 151 -0.17 -14.76 -1.17
N ASN A 152 0.65 -13.72 -0.99
CA ASN A 152 1.08 -13.28 0.33
C ASN A 152 -0.13 -12.96 1.24
N HIS A 153 0.07 -13.08 2.55
CA HIS A 153 -0.95 -12.96 3.61
C HIS A 153 -1.97 -14.09 3.69
N GLN A 154 -1.68 -15.25 3.10
CA GLN A 154 -2.48 -16.46 3.21
C GLN A 154 -1.69 -17.56 3.94
N PRO A 155 -2.36 -18.52 4.62
CA PRO A 155 -1.68 -19.65 5.27
C PRO A 155 -0.83 -20.47 4.29
N GLU A 156 -1.32 -20.69 3.08
CA GLU A 156 -0.64 -21.44 2.01
C GLU A 156 0.67 -20.77 1.60
N PHE A 157 0.74 -19.42 1.69
CA PHE A 157 1.99 -18.72 1.44
C PHE A 157 2.99 -18.92 2.58
N ALA A 158 2.53 -18.99 3.82
CA ALA A 158 3.40 -19.32 4.95
C ALA A 158 4.02 -20.73 4.78
N ASP A 159 3.24 -21.71 4.37
CA ASP A 159 3.74 -23.06 4.06
C ASP A 159 4.74 -23.04 2.90
N ALA A 160 4.48 -22.25 1.86
CA ALA A 160 5.38 -22.10 0.72
C ALA A 160 6.77 -21.58 1.11
N THR A 161 6.90 -20.79 2.16
CA THR A 161 8.20 -20.28 2.64
C THR A 161 9.14 -21.37 3.16
N LEU A 162 8.63 -22.55 3.47
CA LEU A 162 9.41 -23.69 3.97
C LEU A 162 9.89 -24.64 2.86
N THR A 163 9.47 -24.40 1.63
CA THR A 163 9.79 -25.26 0.48
C THR A 163 11.25 -25.14 0.03
N SER A 164 11.71 -26.12 -0.76
CA SER A 164 13.03 -26.05 -1.41
C SER A 164 13.13 -24.88 -2.38
N ALA A 165 12.05 -24.54 -3.10
CA ALA A 165 11.98 -23.40 -3.99
C ALA A 165 12.19 -22.08 -3.23
N ALA A 166 11.57 -21.91 -2.07
CA ALA A 166 11.80 -20.73 -1.24
C ALA A 166 13.27 -20.62 -0.76
N LYS A 167 13.87 -21.73 -0.34
CA LYS A 167 15.30 -21.79 0.06
C LYS A 167 16.24 -21.39 -1.09
N GLU A 168 15.96 -21.88 -2.29
CA GLU A 168 16.70 -21.51 -3.49
C GLU A 168 16.54 -20.03 -3.81
N THR A 169 15.32 -19.50 -3.74
CA THR A 169 15.02 -18.08 -3.96
C THR A 169 15.76 -17.19 -2.95
N ILE A 170 15.81 -17.57 -1.67
CA ILE A 170 16.59 -16.84 -0.64
C ILE A 170 18.08 -16.82 -1.01
N ARG A 171 18.64 -17.96 -1.41
CA ARG A 171 20.03 -18.04 -1.88
C ARG A 171 20.28 -17.13 -3.08
N ASN A 172 19.43 -17.20 -4.09
CA ASN A 172 19.52 -16.40 -5.31
C ASN A 172 19.44 -14.90 -5.00
N GLY A 173 18.49 -14.50 -4.14
CA GLY A 173 18.37 -13.11 -3.67
C GLY A 173 19.62 -12.63 -2.95
N SER A 174 20.19 -13.44 -2.06
CA SER A 174 21.42 -13.12 -1.34
C SER A 174 22.61 -12.91 -2.27
N VAL A 175 22.77 -13.77 -3.28
CA VAL A 175 23.83 -13.66 -4.29
C VAL A 175 23.66 -12.40 -5.13
N LEU A 176 22.43 -12.10 -5.59
CA LEU A 176 22.15 -10.89 -6.38
C LEU A 176 22.42 -9.60 -5.60
N LEU A 177 22.02 -9.55 -4.33
CA LEU A 177 22.30 -8.40 -3.46
C LEU A 177 23.81 -8.22 -3.26
N ALA A 178 24.53 -9.30 -2.94
CA ALA A 178 26.00 -9.25 -2.74
C ALA A 178 26.73 -8.80 -4.04
N ALA A 179 26.37 -9.35 -5.19
CA ALA A 179 26.93 -8.96 -6.48
C ALA A 179 26.67 -7.47 -6.79
N THR A 180 25.44 -6.99 -6.48
CA THR A 180 25.07 -5.59 -6.68
C THR A 180 25.93 -4.67 -5.81
N VAL A 181 26.15 -5.00 -4.53
CA VAL A 181 26.98 -4.20 -3.62
C VAL A 181 28.44 -4.18 -4.07
N LEU A 182 28.99 -5.31 -4.48
CA LEU A 182 30.38 -5.40 -4.96
C LEU A 182 30.61 -4.58 -6.23
N GLU A 183 29.64 -4.53 -7.12
CA GLU A 183 29.73 -3.72 -8.35
C GLU A 183 29.68 -2.21 -8.07
N LEU A 184 28.96 -1.81 -7.03
CA LEU A 184 28.88 -0.40 -6.60
C LEU A 184 30.19 0.14 -6.01
N GLN A 185 31.08 -0.74 -5.53
CA GLN A 185 32.38 -0.37 -4.95
C GLN A 185 33.48 -0.18 -5.99
N LYS A 186 33.19 -0.52 -7.26
CA LYS A 186 34.09 -0.26 -8.41
C LYS A 186 33.87 1.13 -8.96
#